data_f74b327478e271584145c9200820ca7b
#
_entry.id   f74b327478e271584145c9200820ca7b
#
_cell.length_a   1.000
_cell.length_b   1.000
_cell.length_c   1.000
_cell.angle_alpha   90.00
_cell.angle_beta   90.00
_cell.angle_gamma   90.00
#
_symmetry.space_group_name_H-M   'P 1'
#
loop_
_entity.id
_entity.type
_entity.pdbx_description
1 polymer ?
#
loop_
_entity_poly.entity_id
_entity_poly.type
_entity_poly.pdbx_seq_one_letter_code
_entity_poly.pdbx_strand_id
1 'polypeptide(L)'
;RMDIYFPKSGTPTAIILSCPGGGYTFTSIPNEGVAVANFFVPRNIAVAVLKYRMPNKHEEVPLSDAAKAMEILRDSAVVWGVPTNRMGVIGFSAGGHLAATLVTKFPTQKSRPDFGILVYPVISMDETITHKGSCLQLLGDNPTQEQRVAWSAEACVTDNTPPCFIVHCQDDKTVMVENSIRMYQALTKHKVQAEMLLLPTGAHGWGFSKQIAQKEVFESAMMKFIYQNL
;
A
#
# COMPACT_ATOMS: atom_id res chain seq x y z
N ARG A 1 -10.37 12.93 -1.94
CA ARG A 1 -9.77 13.62 -3.08
C ARG A 1 -8.60 12.80 -3.60
N MET A 2 -8.40 12.82 -4.91
CA MET A 2 -7.29 12.13 -5.56
C MET A 2 -6.67 13.09 -6.58
N ASP A 3 -5.35 13.24 -6.56
CA ASP A 3 -4.59 14.03 -7.52
C ASP A 3 -3.81 13.06 -8.43
N ILE A 4 -3.95 13.20 -9.76
CA ILE A 4 -3.38 12.26 -10.72
C ILE A 4 -2.24 12.92 -11.50
N TYR A 5 -1.12 12.24 -11.57
CA TYR A 5 0.11 12.66 -12.25
C TYR A 5 0.35 11.76 -13.45
N PHE A 6 0.37 12.35 -14.64
CA PHE A 6 0.61 11.64 -15.90
C PHE A 6 2.03 11.88 -16.45
N PRO A 7 2.59 10.92 -17.18
CA PRO A 7 3.75 11.16 -18.03
C PRO A 7 3.51 12.33 -18.99
N LYS A 8 4.57 13.08 -19.30
CA LYS A 8 4.46 14.26 -20.19
C LYS A 8 4.17 13.88 -21.64
N SER A 9 4.49 12.67 -22.05
CA SER A 9 4.30 12.16 -23.41
C SER A 9 4.01 10.66 -23.38
N GLY A 10 3.21 10.21 -24.34
CA GLY A 10 2.83 8.80 -24.49
C GLY A 10 1.72 8.36 -23.55
N THR A 11 1.22 7.15 -23.81
CA THR A 11 0.23 6.48 -22.97
C THR A 11 0.94 5.81 -21.79
N PRO A 12 0.49 5.98 -20.54
CA PRO A 12 1.08 5.28 -19.40
C PRO A 12 0.99 3.76 -19.57
N THR A 13 2.03 3.05 -19.15
CA THR A 13 2.06 1.57 -19.18
C THR A 13 1.26 0.95 -18.03
N ALA A 14 1.06 1.69 -16.94
CA ALA A 14 0.32 1.30 -15.76
C ALA A 14 -0.15 2.53 -14.98
N ILE A 15 -1.05 2.30 -14.01
CA ILE A 15 -1.45 3.31 -13.02
C ILE A 15 -1.19 2.74 -11.62
N ILE A 16 -0.60 3.53 -10.73
CA ILE A 16 -0.41 3.18 -9.33
C ILE A 16 -1.20 4.13 -8.43
N LEU A 17 -2.08 3.58 -7.61
CA LEU A 17 -2.77 4.30 -6.53
C LEU A 17 -1.81 4.39 -5.34
N SER A 18 -1.40 5.59 -4.94
CA SER A 18 -0.58 5.81 -3.75
C SER A 18 -1.44 6.13 -2.55
N CYS A 19 -1.26 5.36 -1.47
CA CYS A 19 -1.86 5.53 -0.16
C CYS A 19 -0.78 6.00 0.84
N PRO A 20 -0.61 7.31 1.06
CA PRO A 20 0.40 7.83 1.98
C PRO A 20 0.12 7.42 3.42
N GLY A 21 1.18 7.29 4.24
CA GLY A 21 1.08 7.05 5.67
C GLY A 21 0.69 8.30 6.47
N GLY A 22 0.83 8.20 7.79
CA GLY A 22 0.51 9.27 8.73
C GLY A 22 -0.30 8.80 9.94
N GLY A 23 -0.21 7.50 10.29
CA GLY A 23 -0.82 6.92 11.50
C GLY A 23 -2.34 6.98 11.52
N TYR A 24 -3.00 7.17 10.38
CA TYR A 24 -4.44 7.47 10.28
C TYR A 24 -4.86 8.78 10.96
N THR A 25 -3.92 9.71 11.21
CA THR A 25 -4.18 11.06 11.73
C THR A 25 -4.02 12.14 10.66
N PHE A 26 -3.16 11.90 9.69
CA PHE A 26 -2.93 12.77 8.52
C PHE A 26 -2.46 11.94 7.32
N THR A 27 -2.20 12.59 6.19
CA THR A 27 -1.60 11.95 5.00
C THR A 27 -0.27 12.61 4.65
N SER A 28 0.82 11.83 4.59
CA SER A 28 2.19 12.26 4.26
C SER A 28 2.35 12.50 2.74
N ILE A 29 1.51 13.35 2.17
CA ILE A 29 1.44 13.57 0.71
C ILE A 29 2.78 13.98 0.09
N PRO A 30 3.59 14.92 0.67
CA PRO A 30 4.85 15.30 0.04
C PRO A 30 5.83 14.13 -0.12
N ASN A 31 6.00 13.30 0.92
CA ASN A 31 6.99 12.21 0.95
C ASN A 31 6.49 10.92 0.27
N GLU A 32 5.21 10.59 0.46
CA GLU A 32 4.63 9.29 0.10
C GLU A 32 3.52 9.40 -0.96
N GLY A 33 3.40 10.59 -1.54
CA GLY A 33 2.52 10.89 -2.66
C GLY A 33 3.27 11.58 -3.80
N VAL A 34 3.63 12.87 -3.63
CA VAL A 34 4.31 13.64 -4.69
C VAL A 34 5.67 13.04 -5.03
N ALA A 35 6.46 12.64 -4.03
CA ALA A 35 7.75 11.99 -4.28
C ALA A 35 7.60 10.64 -5.00
N VAL A 36 6.52 9.89 -4.74
CA VAL A 36 6.16 8.68 -5.50
C VAL A 36 5.87 9.02 -6.96
N ALA A 37 5.07 10.06 -7.21
CA ALA A 37 4.79 10.52 -8.56
C ALA A 37 6.07 10.95 -9.29
N ASN A 38 6.96 11.68 -8.62
CA ASN A 38 8.25 12.09 -9.19
C ASN A 38 9.15 10.90 -9.56
N PHE A 39 9.01 9.76 -8.88
CA PHE A 39 9.74 8.53 -9.20
C PHE A 39 9.14 7.79 -10.39
N PHE A 40 7.82 7.57 -10.41
CA PHE A 40 7.17 6.70 -11.38
C PHE A 40 6.83 7.39 -12.71
N VAL A 41 6.44 8.67 -12.68
CA VAL A 41 6.01 9.40 -13.88
C VAL A 41 7.10 9.46 -14.98
N PRO A 42 8.39 9.71 -14.66
CA PRO A 42 9.46 9.60 -15.67
C PRO A 42 9.68 8.18 -16.24
N ARG A 43 9.16 7.17 -15.57
CA ARG A 43 9.20 5.74 -15.96
C ARG A 43 7.95 5.29 -16.73
N ASN A 44 7.18 6.24 -17.22
CA ASN A 44 5.94 6.04 -17.97
C ASN A 44 4.83 5.32 -17.18
N ILE A 45 4.79 5.48 -15.85
CA ILE A 45 3.75 4.97 -14.97
C ILE A 45 3.00 6.17 -14.37
N ALA A 46 1.68 6.22 -14.56
CA ALA A 46 0.86 7.25 -13.93
C ALA A 46 0.66 6.97 -12.43
N VAL A 47 0.57 8.02 -11.63
CA VAL A 47 0.36 7.91 -10.18
C VAL A 47 -0.85 8.71 -9.75
N ALA A 48 -1.76 8.06 -9.04
CA ALA A 48 -2.89 8.67 -8.39
C ALA A 48 -2.63 8.75 -6.89
N VAL A 49 -2.47 9.95 -6.35
CA VAL A 49 -2.19 10.18 -4.93
C VAL A 49 -3.51 10.36 -4.19
N LEU A 50 -3.85 9.43 -3.32
CA LEU A 50 -5.11 9.43 -2.59
C LEU A 50 -4.97 10.20 -1.26
N LYS A 51 -5.76 11.26 -1.12
CA LYS A 51 -6.04 11.89 0.18
C LYS A 51 -7.32 11.27 0.73
N TYR A 52 -7.17 10.07 1.32
CA TYR A 52 -8.29 9.35 1.94
C TYR A 52 -8.76 10.03 3.22
N ARG A 53 -10.03 9.81 3.58
CA ARG A 53 -10.59 10.29 4.85
C ARG A 53 -9.99 9.51 6.01
N MET A 54 -9.71 10.23 7.10
CA MET A 54 -9.28 9.60 8.34
C MET A 54 -10.43 8.76 8.92
N PRO A 55 -10.13 7.58 9.49
CA PRO A 55 -11.16 6.67 9.97
C PRO A 55 -11.99 7.25 11.11
N ASN A 56 -11.38 7.99 12.03
CA ASN A 56 -12.07 8.51 13.22
C ASN A 56 -12.89 7.41 13.93
N LYS A 57 -12.31 6.22 14.08
CA LYS A 57 -12.92 5.01 14.65
C LYS A 57 -14.07 4.41 13.80
N HIS A 58 -14.09 4.73 12.50
CA HIS A 58 -14.95 4.13 11.47
C HIS A 58 -14.06 3.42 10.46
N GLU A 59 -13.73 2.19 10.76
CA GLU A 59 -12.67 1.43 10.12
C GLU A 59 -12.85 1.20 8.62
N GLU A 60 -14.11 1.17 8.12
CA GLU A 60 -14.39 1.00 6.70
C GLU A 60 -14.15 2.26 5.86
N VAL A 61 -14.06 3.45 6.48
CA VAL A 61 -13.99 4.73 5.75
C VAL A 61 -12.76 4.82 4.84
N PRO A 62 -11.51 4.54 5.29
CA PRO A 62 -10.35 4.58 4.40
C PRO A 62 -10.43 3.55 3.27
N LEU A 63 -10.90 2.32 3.57
CA LEU A 63 -11.05 1.26 2.58
C LEU A 63 -12.07 1.65 1.51
N SER A 64 -13.21 2.23 1.90
CA SER A 64 -14.23 2.69 0.96
C SER A 64 -13.69 3.74 -0.02
N ASP A 65 -12.85 4.66 0.48
CA ASP A 65 -12.22 5.69 -0.35
C ASP A 65 -11.20 5.08 -1.33
N ALA A 66 -10.36 4.14 -0.86
CA ALA A 66 -9.37 3.47 -1.70
C ALA A 66 -10.01 2.57 -2.76
N ALA A 67 -11.06 1.83 -2.39
CA ALA A 67 -11.83 1.02 -3.32
C ALA A 67 -12.50 1.88 -4.39
N LYS A 68 -13.15 2.97 -3.99
CA LYS A 68 -13.77 3.91 -4.93
C LYS A 68 -12.77 4.59 -5.85
N ALA A 69 -11.58 4.95 -5.33
CA ALA A 69 -10.50 5.50 -6.14
C ALA A 69 -10.05 4.50 -7.21
N MET A 70 -9.86 3.23 -6.84
CA MET A 70 -9.46 2.18 -7.79
C MET A 70 -10.52 1.96 -8.87
N GLU A 71 -11.80 1.96 -8.52
CA GLU A 71 -12.90 1.86 -9.48
C GLU A 71 -12.88 3.02 -10.49
N ILE A 72 -12.72 4.26 -10.00
CA ILE A 72 -12.63 5.45 -10.85
C ILE A 72 -11.43 5.36 -11.81
N LEU A 73 -10.26 4.93 -11.30
CA LEU A 73 -9.07 4.76 -12.11
C LEU A 73 -9.28 3.71 -13.19
N ARG A 74 -9.91 2.58 -12.87
CA ARG A 74 -10.18 1.50 -13.83
C ARG A 74 -11.16 1.91 -14.92
N ASP A 75 -12.19 2.70 -14.59
CA ASP A 75 -13.10 3.29 -15.58
C ASP A 75 -12.39 4.30 -16.47
N SER A 76 -11.60 5.17 -15.87
CA SER A 76 -10.90 6.24 -16.59
C SER A 76 -9.76 5.71 -17.46
N ALA A 77 -9.17 4.58 -17.10
CA ALA A 77 -8.08 3.96 -17.86
C ALA A 77 -8.42 3.69 -19.32
N VAL A 78 -9.68 3.30 -19.59
CA VAL A 78 -10.18 3.09 -20.96
C VAL A 78 -10.05 4.36 -21.79
N VAL A 79 -10.44 5.50 -21.21
CA VAL A 79 -10.36 6.82 -21.87
C VAL A 79 -8.91 7.27 -22.04
N TRP A 80 -8.04 6.91 -21.09
CA TRP A 80 -6.61 7.27 -21.14
C TRP A 80 -5.77 6.30 -21.97
N GLY A 81 -6.38 5.23 -22.50
CA GLY A 81 -5.68 4.21 -23.27
C GLY A 81 -4.77 3.30 -22.44
N VAL A 82 -4.91 3.31 -21.10
CA VAL A 82 -4.12 2.46 -20.20
C VAL A 82 -4.80 1.09 -20.08
N PRO A 83 -4.03 -0.03 -20.14
CA PRO A 83 -4.61 -1.35 -19.92
C PRO A 83 -5.26 -1.47 -18.54
N THR A 84 -6.52 -1.92 -18.50
CA THR A 84 -7.31 -1.99 -17.26
C THR A 84 -6.86 -3.07 -16.29
N ASN A 85 -5.96 -3.95 -16.69
CA ASN A 85 -5.33 -5.00 -15.88
C ASN A 85 -3.90 -4.65 -15.43
N ARG A 86 -3.55 -3.36 -15.41
CA ARG A 86 -2.22 -2.87 -14.99
C ARG A 86 -2.35 -1.76 -13.95
N MET A 87 -3.10 -2.06 -12.89
CA MET A 87 -3.38 -1.12 -11.82
C MET A 87 -2.86 -1.62 -10.49
N GLY A 88 -1.79 -0.99 -10.01
CA GLY A 88 -1.21 -1.29 -8.71
C GLY A 88 -1.72 -0.38 -7.60
N VAL A 89 -1.49 -0.81 -6.37
CA VAL A 89 -1.56 0.03 -5.18
C VAL A 89 -0.21 0.05 -4.49
N ILE A 90 0.25 1.22 -4.06
CA ILE A 90 1.41 1.38 -3.17
C ILE A 90 0.96 2.06 -1.89
N GLY A 91 1.37 1.52 -0.73
CA GLY A 91 1.03 2.11 0.55
C GLY A 91 2.18 2.10 1.54
N PHE A 92 2.19 3.11 2.41
CA PHE A 92 3.27 3.40 3.36
C PHE A 92 2.74 3.43 4.79
N SER A 93 3.38 2.74 5.75
CA SER A 93 3.00 2.81 7.16
C SER A 93 1.51 2.49 7.38
N ALA A 94 0.72 3.41 7.94
CA ALA A 94 -0.73 3.27 8.03
C ALA A 94 -1.42 3.24 6.65
N GLY A 95 -0.90 3.96 5.65
CA GLY A 95 -1.32 3.82 4.24
C GLY A 95 -0.92 2.48 3.65
N GLY A 96 0.13 1.84 4.19
CA GLY A 96 0.49 0.44 3.91
C GLY A 96 -0.56 -0.53 4.42
N HIS A 97 -1.15 -0.25 5.59
CA HIS A 97 -2.30 -0.99 6.09
C HIS A 97 -3.51 -0.83 5.15
N LEU A 98 -3.80 0.40 4.72
CA LEU A 98 -4.88 0.65 3.77
C LEU A 98 -4.67 -0.10 2.45
N ALA A 99 -3.46 -0.08 1.90
CA ALA A 99 -3.12 -0.83 0.69
C ALA A 99 -3.22 -2.36 0.91
N ALA A 100 -2.71 -2.87 2.04
CA ALA A 100 -2.83 -4.27 2.41
C ALA A 100 -4.30 -4.70 2.59
N THR A 101 -5.11 -3.85 3.23
CA THR A 101 -6.56 -4.09 3.36
C THR A 101 -7.24 -4.09 1.98
N LEU A 102 -6.88 -3.17 1.08
CA LEU A 102 -7.46 -3.13 -0.26
C LEU A 102 -7.11 -4.39 -1.08
N VAL A 103 -5.89 -4.92 -1.01
CA VAL A 103 -5.51 -6.15 -1.74
C VAL A 103 -6.13 -7.41 -1.14
N THR A 104 -6.56 -7.41 0.12
CA THR A 104 -7.13 -8.57 0.80
C THR A 104 -8.66 -8.54 0.94
N LYS A 105 -9.25 -7.35 0.98
CA LYS A 105 -10.69 -7.14 1.25
C LYS A 105 -11.39 -6.27 0.20
N PHE A 106 -10.89 -6.23 -1.03
CA PHE A 106 -11.51 -5.43 -2.09
C PHE A 106 -13.02 -5.71 -2.19
N PRO A 107 -13.90 -4.67 -2.11
CA PRO A 107 -15.35 -4.87 -2.07
C PRO A 107 -15.93 -5.38 -3.38
N THR A 108 -15.30 -5.04 -4.51
CA THR A 108 -15.72 -5.43 -5.85
C THR A 108 -14.53 -5.89 -6.67
N GLN A 109 -14.76 -6.71 -7.69
CA GLN A 109 -13.70 -7.09 -8.62
C GLN A 109 -13.08 -5.86 -9.32
N LYS A 110 -13.84 -4.81 -9.51
CA LYS A 110 -13.38 -3.56 -10.12
C LYS A 110 -12.44 -2.77 -9.21
N SER A 111 -12.60 -2.87 -7.91
CA SER A 111 -11.72 -2.24 -6.91
C SER A 111 -10.49 -3.07 -6.56
N ARG A 112 -10.38 -4.33 -7.05
CA ARG A 112 -9.23 -5.20 -6.81
C ARG A 112 -8.01 -4.65 -7.55
N PRO A 113 -6.89 -4.33 -6.86
CA PRO A 113 -5.62 -4.03 -7.54
C PRO A 113 -5.08 -5.26 -8.29
N ASP A 114 -4.28 -5.03 -9.33
CA ASP A 114 -3.63 -6.11 -10.05
C ASP A 114 -2.32 -6.53 -9.37
N PHE A 115 -1.72 -5.63 -8.58
CA PHE A 115 -0.59 -5.90 -7.69
C PHE A 115 -0.53 -4.91 -6.52
N GLY A 116 0.14 -5.28 -5.42
CA GLY A 116 0.35 -4.44 -4.24
C GLY A 116 1.81 -4.20 -3.92
N ILE A 117 2.15 -2.98 -3.46
CA ILE A 117 3.48 -2.61 -2.98
C ILE A 117 3.31 -2.06 -1.56
N LEU A 118 3.88 -2.74 -0.58
CA LEU A 118 3.71 -2.46 0.84
C LEU A 118 5.05 -2.01 1.43
N VAL A 119 5.14 -0.75 1.81
CA VAL A 119 6.39 -0.11 2.26
C VAL A 119 6.30 0.17 3.75
N TYR A 120 7.14 -0.51 4.55
CA TYR A 120 7.10 -0.52 6.03
C TYR A 120 5.67 -0.51 6.59
N PRO A 121 4.80 -1.43 6.11
CA PRO A 121 3.38 -1.33 6.36
C PRO A 121 3.00 -1.68 7.80
N VAL A 122 2.02 -1.00 8.35
CA VAL A 122 1.20 -1.59 9.40
C VAL A 122 0.36 -2.69 8.75
N ILE A 123 0.27 -3.85 9.36
CA ILE A 123 -0.47 -5.01 8.84
C ILE A 123 -1.42 -5.57 9.89
N SER A 124 -0.86 -5.92 11.05
CA SER A 124 -1.59 -6.58 12.12
C SER A 124 -2.19 -5.60 13.12
N MET A 125 -3.38 -5.92 13.60
CA MET A 125 -4.00 -5.25 14.74
C MET A 125 -3.80 -6.03 16.06
N ASP A 126 -2.99 -7.11 16.04
CA ASP A 126 -2.57 -7.85 17.23
C ASP A 126 -1.79 -6.93 18.18
N GLU A 127 -2.20 -6.91 19.47
CA GLU A 127 -1.64 -6.01 20.49
C GLU A 127 -0.12 -6.13 20.66
N THR A 128 0.43 -7.30 20.35
CA THR A 128 1.86 -7.58 20.54
C THR A 128 2.75 -6.91 19.50
N ILE A 129 2.22 -6.61 18.29
CA ILE A 129 3.02 -6.10 17.18
C ILE A 129 2.40 -4.89 16.46
N THR A 130 1.14 -4.56 16.75
CA THR A 130 0.44 -3.46 16.08
C THR A 130 1.12 -2.11 16.33
N HIS A 131 1.06 -1.23 15.34
CA HIS A 131 1.31 0.19 15.59
C HIS A 131 0.13 0.78 16.36
N LYS A 132 0.30 0.97 17.66
CA LYS A 132 -0.77 1.37 18.60
C LYS A 132 -1.55 2.61 18.14
N GLY A 133 -0.84 3.63 17.64
CA GLY A 133 -1.47 4.85 17.14
C GLY A 133 -2.41 4.58 15.97
N SER A 134 -1.99 3.79 14.97
CA SER A 134 -2.85 3.43 13.84
C SER A 134 -4.05 2.58 14.26
N CYS A 135 -3.84 1.61 15.15
CA CYS A 135 -4.92 0.78 15.69
C CYS A 135 -5.97 1.62 16.43
N LEU A 136 -5.51 2.55 17.29
CA LEU A 136 -6.39 3.47 18.02
C LEU A 136 -7.24 4.34 17.10
N GLN A 137 -6.63 4.92 16.06
CA GLN A 137 -7.36 5.76 15.10
C GLN A 137 -8.35 4.98 14.25
N LEU A 138 -8.00 3.73 13.91
CA LEU A 138 -8.83 2.86 13.07
C LEU A 138 -9.98 2.25 13.85
N LEU A 139 -9.68 1.59 14.97
CA LEU A 139 -10.61 0.72 15.71
C LEU A 139 -11.12 1.32 17.03
N GLY A 140 -10.52 2.43 17.50
CA GLY A 140 -10.87 3.03 18.78
C GLY A 140 -10.06 2.48 19.96
N ASP A 141 -10.51 2.85 21.18
CA ASP A 141 -9.73 2.63 22.41
C ASP A 141 -9.74 1.17 22.89
N ASN A 142 -10.84 0.44 22.64
CA ASN A 142 -11.04 -0.92 23.15
C ASN A 142 -11.62 -1.84 22.05
N PRO A 143 -10.86 -2.09 20.96
CA PRO A 143 -11.35 -2.98 19.91
C PRO A 143 -11.47 -4.43 20.42
N THR A 144 -12.52 -5.11 19.99
CA THR A 144 -12.68 -6.54 20.30
C THR A 144 -11.66 -7.38 19.53
N GLN A 145 -11.49 -8.63 19.97
CA GLN A 145 -10.58 -9.55 19.26
C GLN A 145 -11.06 -9.82 17.82
N GLU A 146 -12.37 -9.89 17.61
CA GLU A 146 -12.99 -10.06 16.29
C GLU A 146 -12.65 -8.85 15.37
N GLN A 147 -12.74 -7.62 15.88
CA GLN A 147 -12.36 -6.41 15.14
C GLN A 147 -10.87 -6.43 14.80
N ARG A 148 -9.99 -6.80 15.75
CA ARG A 148 -8.56 -6.92 15.51
C ARG A 148 -8.26 -7.93 14.40
N VAL A 149 -8.87 -9.11 14.44
CA VAL A 149 -8.71 -10.14 13.40
C VAL A 149 -9.25 -9.64 12.06
N ALA A 150 -10.44 -9.05 12.04
CA ALA A 150 -11.09 -8.57 10.82
C ALA A 150 -10.31 -7.47 10.11
N TRP A 151 -9.51 -6.69 10.85
CA TRP A 151 -8.70 -5.59 10.31
C TRP A 151 -7.19 -5.87 10.34
N SER A 152 -6.78 -7.10 10.64
CA SER A 152 -5.42 -7.59 10.40
C SER A 152 -5.33 -8.14 8.97
N ALA A 153 -4.60 -7.44 8.10
CA ALA A 153 -4.59 -7.76 6.67
C ALA A 153 -4.07 -9.19 6.39
N GLU A 154 -3.11 -9.67 7.18
CA GLU A 154 -2.59 -11.04 7.08
C GLU A 154 -3.65 -12.13 7.36
N ALA A 155 -4.65 -11.81 8.19
CA ALA A 155 -5.76 -12.72 8.48
C ALA A 155 -6.83 -12.74 7.36
N CYS A 156 -6.79 -11.75 6.46
CA CYS A 156 -7.74 -11.58 5.37
C CYS A 156 -7.19 -12.05 4.00
N VAL A 157 -5.98 -12.58 3.93
CA VAL A 157 -5.38 -13.11 2.69
C VAL A 157 -6.19 -14.30 2.19
N THR A 158 -6.46 -14.32 0.89
CA THR A 158 -7.14 -15.42 0.19
C THR A 158 -6.38 -15.75 -1.10
N ASP A 159 -6.76 -16.83 -1.77
CA ASP A 159 -6.20 -17.22 -3.07
C ASP A 159 -6.50 -16.17 -4.18
N ASN A 160 -7.45 -15.24 -3.94
CA ASN A 160 -7.77 -14.13 -4.84
C ASN A 160 -6.95 -12.86 -4.56
N THR A 161 -6.12 -12.85 -3.51
CA THR A 161 -5.23 -11.73 -3.20
C THR A 161 -4.22 -11.56 -4.34
N PRO A 162 -4.00 -10.35 -4.88
CA PRO A 162 -3.06 -10.14 -5.98
C PRO A 162 -1.60 -10.29 -5.53
N PRO A 163 -0.64 -10.43 -6.47
CA PRO A 163 0.79 -10.42 -6.18
C PRO A 163 1.20 -9.20 -5.34
N CYS A 164 2.10 -9.41 -4.36
CA CYS A 164 2.54 -8.35 -3.45
C CYS A 164 4.07 -8.27 -3.33
N PHE A 165 4.58 -7.05 -3.36
CA PHE A 165 5.95 -6.72 -2.97
C PHE A 165 5.95 -6.03 -1.61
N ILE A 166 6.79 -6.49 -0.69
CA ILE A 166 6.89 -5.95 0.68
C ILE A 166 8.33 -5.50 0.93
N VAL A 167 8.50 -4.30 1.49
CA VAL A 167 9.81 -3.83 1.93
C VAL A 167 9.75 -3.25 3.33
N HIS A 168 10.74 -3.59 4.18
CA HIS A 168 10.82 -3.09 5.54
C HIS A 168 12.27 -3.01 6.01
N CYS A 169 12.57 -2.07 6.92
CA CYS A 169 13.87 -2.00 7.58
C CYS A 169 13.84 -2.74 8.91
N GLN A 170 14.87 -3.55 9.20
CA GLN A 170 14.96 -4.33 10.45
C GLN A 170 15.06 -3.44 11.69
N ASP A 171 15.61 -2.23 11.54
CA ASP A 171 15.79 -1.25 12.60
C ASP A 171 14.60 -0.32 12.83
N ASP A 172 13.45 -0.59 12.17
CA ASP A 172 12.21 0.18 12.34
C ASP A 172 11.63 -0.02 13.75
N LYS A 173 11.66 1.06 14.56
CA LYS A 173 11.13 1.09 15.94
C LYS A 173 9.71 1.65 16.02
N THR A 174 9.17 2.13 14.93
CA THR A 174 7.80 2.70 14.85
C THR A 174 6.79 1.63 14.48
N VAL A 175 7.06 0.89 13.41
CA VAL A 175 6.28 -0.26 12.97
C VAL A 175 7.20 -1.48 12.98
N MET A 176 6.91 -2.43 13.84
CA MET A 176 7.72 -3.64 13.98
C MET A 176 7.75 -4.42 12.65
N VAL A 177 8.94 -4.87 12.24
CA VAL A 177 9.15 -5.65 11.01
C VAL A 177 8.30 -6.93 10.95
N GLU A 178 7.88 -7.42 12.09
CA GLU A 178 6.96 -8.54 12.27
C GLU A 178 5.65 -8.38 11.48
N ASN A 179 5.18 -7.13 11.31
CA ASN A 179 4.02 -6.84 10.46
C ASN A 179 4.24 -7.36 9.02
N SER A 180 5.37 -7.02 8.43
CA SER A 180 5.74 -7.46 7.09
C SER A 180 5.98 -8.96 6.99
N ILE A 181 6.63 -9.55 8.00
CA ILE A 181 6.89 -10.98 8.06
C ILE A 181 5.58 -11.78 8.10
N ARG A 182 4.62 -11.39 8.95
CA ARG A 182 3.30 -12.05 9.02
C ARG A 182 2.54 -11.94 7.70
N MET A 183 2.57 -10.78 7.05
CA MET A 183 1.92 -10.61 5.73
C MET A 183 2.54 -11.54 4.68
N TYR A 184 3.87 -11.58 4.60
CA TYR A 184 4.58 -12.45 3.67
C TYR A 184 4.26 -13.94 3.90
N GLN A 185 4.23 -14.37 5.16
CA GLN A 185 3.87 -15.75 5.53
C GLN A 185 2.43 -16.09 5.13
N ALA A 186 1.49 -15.16 5.35
CA ALA A 186 0.09 -15.36 4.94
C ALA A 186 -0.05 -15.47 3.42
N LEU A 187 0.60 -14.58 2.67
CA LEU A 187 0.61 -14.64 1.19
C LEU A 187 1.17 -15.98 0.68
N THR A 188 2.31 -16.41 1.20
CA THR A 188 2.94 -17.66 0.78
C THR A 188 2.10 -18.89 1.14
N LYS A 189 1.44 -18.88 2.31
CA LYS A 189 0.51 -19.93 2.74
C LYS A 189 -0.66 -20.10 1.75
N HIS A 190 -1.15 -19.00 1.20
CA HIS A 190 -2.21 -18.96 0.19
C HIS A 190 -1.69 -19.10 -1.26
N LYS A 191 -0.39 -19.39 -1.44
CA LYS A 191 0.27 -19.53 -2.76
C LYS A 191 0.17 -18.25 -3.62
N VAL A 192 -0.03 -17.11 -3.00
CA VAL A 192 0.03 -15.81 -3.67
C VAL A 192 1.48 -15.47 -3.95
N GLN A 193 1.79 -15.01 -5.16
CA GLN A 193 3.13 -14.53 -5.51
C GLN A 193 3.50 -13.36 -4.60
N ALA A 194 4.59 -13.51 -3.84
CA ALA A 194 5.06 -12.49 -2.92
C ALA A 194 6.58 -12.38 -2.94
N GLU A 195 7.07 -11.16 -2.99
CA GLU A 195 8.48 -10.83 -2.78
C GLU A 195 8.63 -9.98 -1.53
N MET A 196 9.62 -10.28 -0.69
CA MET A 196 9.91 -9.51 0.51
C MET A 196 11.37 -9.09 0.52
N LEU A 197 11.60 -7.79 0.70
CA LEU A 197 12.93 -7.20 0.84
C LEU A 197 13.11 -6.66 2.27
N LEU A 198 13.98 -7.30 3.04
CA LEU A 198 14.39 -6.82 4.35
C LEU A 198 15.69 -6.02 4.23
N LEU A 199 15.63 -4.75 4.60
CA LEU A 199 16.79 -3.86 4.64
C LEU A 199 17.36 -3.82 6.06
N PRO A 200 18.69 -3.86 6.24
CA PRO A 200 19.27 -3.88 7.58
C PRO A 200 19.02 -2.57 8.34
N THR A 201 19.03 -1.43 7.66
CA THR A 201 18.89 -0.10 8.27
C THR A 201 18.09 0.85 7.38
N GLY A 202 17.44 1.84 8.00
CA GLY A 202 16.64 2.88 7.34
C GLY A 202 15.56 3.45 8.23
N ALA A 203 15.30 2.81 9.38
CA ALA A 203 14.25 3.15 10.32
C ALA A 203 12.86 3.25 9.64
N HIS A 204 12.02 4.22 10.03
CA HIS A 204 10.66 4.40 9.54
C HIS A 204 10.47 5.69 8.75
N GLY A 205 9.52 5.69 7.81
CA GLY A 205 9.04 6.92 7.16
C GLY A 205 10.03 7.54 6.17
N TRP A 206 10.90 6.72 5.55
CA TRP A 206 11.83 7.21 4.53
C TRP A 206 11.14 7.51 3.20
N GLY A 207 10.06 6.83 2.83
CA GLY A 207 9.29 7.05 1.61
C GLY A 207 10.16 7.11 0.35
N PHE A 208 9.85 8.07 -0.54
CA PHE A 208 10.67 8.33 -1.73
C PHE A 208 11.52 9.61 -1.65
N SER A 209 11.27 10.48 -0.67
CA SER A 209 11.99 11.75 -0.55
C SER A 209 13.28 11.66 0.26
N LYS A 210 13.39 10.71 1.21
CA LYS A 210 14.57 10.56 2.05
C LYS A 210 15.58 9.59 1.45
N GLN A 211 16.85 9.83 1.71
CA GLN A 211 17.92 8.90 1.37
C GLN A 211 18.08 7.86 2.47
N ILE A 212 18.14 6.59 2.07
CA ILE A 212 18.57 5.47 2.91
C ILE A 212 19.68 4.73 2.18
N ALA A 213 20.54 4.04 2.92
CA ALA A 213 21.73 3.39 2.36
C ALA A 213 21.40 2.40 1.22
N GLN A 214 20.25 1.72 1.30
CA GLN A 214 19.81 0.70 0.34
C GLN A 214 18.70 1.16 -0.61
N LYS A 215 18.57 2.48 -0.84
CA LYS A 215 17.49 3.03 -1.67
C LYS A 215 17.48 2.46 -3.09
N GLU A 216 18.63 2.39 -3.74
CA GLU A 216 18.75 1.83 -5.09
C GLU A 216 18.39 0.35 -5.14
N VAL A 217 18.74 -0.43 -4.11
CA VAL A 217 18.38 -1.85 -4.00
C VAL A 217 16.86 -1.99 -3.93
N PHE A 218 16.21 -1.19 -3.09
CA PHE A 218 14.76 -1.16 -2.98
C PHE A 218 14.10 -0.77 -4.31
N GLU A 219 14.51 0.36 -4.89
CA GLU A 219 13.92 0.87 -6.13
C GLU A 219 14.07 -0.14 -7.28
N SER A 220 15.24 -0.77 -7.41
CA SER A 220 15.50 -1.80 -8.44
C SER A 220 14.64 -3.04 -8.24
N ALA A 221 14.57 -3.58 -7.01
CA ALA A 221 13.76 -4.76 -6.71
C ALA A 221 12.28 -4.50 -6.95
N MET A 222 11.77 -3.35 -6.48
CA MET A 222 10.39 -2.93 -6.68
C MET A 222 10.05 -2.78 -8.18
N MET A 223 10.91 -2.13 -8.98
CA MET A 223 10.67 -1.97 -10.42
C MET A 223 10.69 -3.31 -11.15
N LYS A 224 11.59 -4.22 -10.77
CA LYS A 224 11.61 -5.59 -11.32
C LYS A 224 10.27 -6.30 -11.04
N PHE A 225 9.79 -6.26 -9.80
CA PHE A 225 8.50 -6.83 -9.42
C PHE A 225 7.35 -6.22 -10.23
N ILE A 226 7.30 -4.89 -10.39
CA ILE A 226 6.27 -4.21 -11.19
C ILE A 226 6.28 -4.73 -12.63
N TYR A 227 7.45 -4.74 -13.30
CA TYR A 227 7.53 -5.19 -14.70
C TYR A 227 7.17 -6.67 -14.90
N GLN A 228 7.34 -7.51 -13.90
CA GLN A 228 6.90 -8.90 -13.94
C GLN A 228 5.37 -9.06 -13.82
N ASN A 229 4.67 -8.02 -13.33
CA ASN A 229 3.23 -8.02 -13.09
C ASN A 229 2.46 -7.04 -13.99
N LEU A 230 3.12 -6.48 -15.02
CA LEU A 230 2.51 -5.70 -16.09
C LEU A 230 2.34 -6.57 -17.33
#